data_931de965272f9b83bd61db6a3e584f78
#
_entry.id   931de965272f9b83bd61db6a3e584f78
#
_cell.length_a   1.000
_cell.length_b   1.000
_cell.length_c   1.000
_cell.angle_alpha   90.00
_cell.angle_beta   90.00
_cell.angle_gamma   90.00
#
_symmetry.space_group_name_H-M   'P 1'
#
loop_
_entity.id
_entity.type
_entity.pdbx_description
1 polymer ?
#
loop_
_entity_poly.entity_id
_entity_poly.type
_entity_poly.pdbx_seq_one_letter_code
_entity_poly.pdbx_strand_id
1 'polypeptide(L)'
;MLDLPLEYALIKFKGNKLSGKIVPELLDLADRGIVRFIDIVFIQKEKDGNTRTFELNDIDQASYEMFVPIGKHVSSLFTEQDLQIAAGKLPRNSAAVLLLWENLWTTNLRKAILDAGGSLVERGHIAPEVVKEFKKELAAENRKKPAAKKTTAAKKKPAAKKTPAAKK
;
A
#
# COMPACT_ATOMS: atom_id res chain seq x y z
N MET A 1 -5.77 -8.93 22.80
CA MET A 1 -5.92 -7.88 21.77
C MET A 1 -5.01 -8.25 20.61
N LEU A 2 -5.52 -8.39 19.39
CA LEU A 2 -4.68 -8.68 18.23
C LEU A 2 -4.10 -7.36 17.77
N ASP A 3 -2.84 -7.10 18.09
CA ASP A 3 -2.15 -5.91 17.62
C ASP A 3 -1.97 -6.03 16.11
N LEU A 4 -2.64 -5.15 15.38
CA LEU A 4 -2.44 -5.04 13.94
C LEU A 4 -1.05 -4.43 13.69
N PRO A 5 -0.36 -4.87 12.65
CA PRO A 5 0.98 -4.36 12.38
C PRO A 5 0.92 -2.89 11.96
N LEU A 6 1.59 -2.05 12.73
CA LEU A 6 1.83 -0.66 12.37
C LEU A 6 3.08 -0.56 11.49
N GLU A 7 2.99 0.26 10.48
CA GLU A 7 4.10 0.58 9.58
C GLU A 7 4.16 2.08 9.37
N TYR A 8 5.37 2.59 9.11
CA TYR A 8 5.58 3.98 8.79
C TYR A 8 6.43 4.13 7.53
N ALA A 9 6.26 5.23 6.82
CA ALA A 9 7.11 5.61 5.70
C ALA A 9 7.39 7.11 5.71
N LEU A 10 8.64 7.47 5.44
CA LEU A 10 9.05 8.84 5.11
C LEU A 10 9.25 8.93 3.60
N ILE A 11 8.33 9.61 2.91
CA ILE A 11 8.33 9.75 1.45
C ILE A 11 8.78 11.14 1.08
N LYS A 12 9.92 11.24 0.40
CA LYS A 12 10.53 12.50 -0.02
C LYS A 12 10.09 12.91 -1.43
N PHE A 13 9.80 14.18 -1.61
CA PHE A 13 9.51 14.82 -2.89
C PHE A 13 10.63 15.78 -3.29
N LYS A 14 10.90 15.88 -4.60
CA LYS A 14 11.84 16.88 -5.11
C LYS A 14 11.23 18.26 -5.09
N GLY A 15 11.99 19.25 -4.65
CA GLY A 15 11.50 20.61 -4.47
C GLY A 15 10.62 20.75 -3.24
N ASN A 16 10.36 21.98 -2.84
CA ASN A 16 9.61 22.31 -1.63
C ASN A 16 8.10 22.41 -1.88
N LYS A 17 7.56 21.52 -2.74
CA LYS A 17 6.14 21.49 -3.08
C LYS A 17 5.59 20.09 -2.90
N LEU A 18 4.58 19.99 -2.07
CA LEU A 18 3.74 18.80 -1.95
C LEU A 18 2.67 18.90 -3.04
N SER A 19 2.62 17.94 -3.94
CA SER A 19 1.50 17.84 -4.87
C SER A 19 0.46 16.88 -4.29
N GLY A 20 -0.80 17.26 -4.27
CA GLY A 20 -1.91 16.43 -3.78
C GLY A 20 -2.17 15.15 -4.60
N LYS A 21 -1.32 14.83 -5.58
CA LYS A 21 -1.49 13.68 -6.48
C LYS A 21 -1.51 12.32 -5.78
N ILE A 22 -0.89 12.21 -4.59
CA ILE A 22 -0.90 10.96 -3.81
C ILE A 22 -2.20 10.76 -3.03
N VAL A 23 -2.99 11.83 -2.82
CA VAL A 23 -4.18 11.79 -1.96
C VAL A 23 -5.23 10.81 -2.45
N PRO A 24 -5.61 10.79 -3.75
CA PRO A 24 -6.59 9.82 -4.24
C PRO A 24 -6.18 8.37 -3.97
N GLU A 25 -4.88 8.05 -4.08
CA GLU A 25 -4.36 6.70 -3.83
C GLU A 25 -4.40 6.34 -2.33
N LEU A 26 -4.09 7.31 -1.45
CA LEU A 26 -4.21 7.10 -0.01
C LEU A 26 -5.68 6.87 0.39
N LEU A 27 -6.60 7.64 -0.20
CA LEU A 27 -8.04 7.48 0.00
C LEU A 27 -8.52 6.10 -0.47
N ASP A 28 -8.15 5.66 -1.68
CA ASP A 28 -8.51 4.33 -2.19
C ASP A 28 -8.05 3.21 -1.26
N LEU A 29 -6.84 3.30 -0.73
CA LEU A 29 -6.33 2.33 0.24
C LEU A 29 -7.16 2.29 1.53
N ALA A 30 -7.58 3.45 2.03
CA ALA A 30 -8.41 3.57 3.23
C ALA A 30 -9.85 3.08 2.98
N ASP A 31 -10.49 3.52 1.89
CA ASP A 31 -11.86 3.18 1.52
C ASP A 31 -12.03 1.69 1.26
N ARG A 32 -11.02 1.05 0.67
CA ARG A 32 -10.98 -0.39 0.46
C ARG A 32 -10.66 -1.20 1.73
N GLY A 33 -10.43 -0.54 2.84
CA GLY A 33 -10.08 -1.19 4.10
C GLY A 33 -8.77 -1.98 4.05
N ILE A 34 -7.83 -1.56 3.20
CA ILE A 34 -6.50 -2.17 3.10
C ILE A 34 -5.63 -1.68 4.25
N VAL A 35 -5.67 -0.36 4.50
CA VAL A 35 -4.96 0.29 5.59
C VAL A 35 -5.88 1.23 6.36
N ARG A 36 -5.48 1.58 7.57
CA ARG A 36 -6.02 2.69 8.36
C ARG A 36 -4.88 3.63 8.68
N PHE A 37 -4.97 4.88 8.21
CA PHE A 37 -3.99 5.89 8.56
C PHE A 37 -4.19 6.30 10.03
N ILE A 38 -3.09 6.32 10.77
CA ILE A 38 -3.05 6.67 12.18
C ILE A 38 -2.49 8.08 12.35
N ASP A 39 -1.45 8.42 11.56
CA ASP A 39 -0.84 9.74 11.60
C ASP A 39 -0.28 10.14 10.23
N ILE A 40 -0.39 11.43 9.88
CA ILE A 40 0.09 11.99 8.63
C ILE A 40 0.69 13.36 8.92
N VAL A 41 1.99 13.49 8.75
CA VAL A 41 2.71 14.76 8.96
C VAL A 41 3.46 15.15 7.70
N PHE A 42 3.29 16.40 7.30
CA PHE A 42 4.01 17.01 6.18
C PHE A 42 5.24 17.76 6.71
N ILE A 43 6.37 17.58 6.04
CA ILE A 43 7.64 18.20 6.40
C ILE A 43 8.16 18.97 5.20
N GLN A 44 8.45 20.24 5.38
CA GLN A 44 9.13 21.08 4.39
C GLN A 44 10.47 21.53 4.92
N LYS A 45 11.53 21.34 4.13
CA LYS A 45 12.88 21.82 4.44
C LYS A 45 13.30 22.86 3.43
N GLU A 46 13.45 24.07 3.91
CA GLU A 46 13.79 25.24 3.09
C GLU A 46 15.25 25.20 2.58
N LYS A 47 15.59 26.13 1.68
CA LYS A 47 16.95 26.24 1.12
C LYS A 47 17.99 26.60 2.19
N ASP A 48 17.61 27.38 3.19
CA ASP A 48 18.45 27.77 4.33
C ASP A 48 18.65 26.63 5.33
N GLY A 49 17.81 25.58 5.26
CA GLY A 49 17.83 24.42 6.15
C GLY A 49 16.75 24.47 7.22
N ASN A 50 16.00 25.55 7.33
CA ASN A 50 14.87 25.63 8.23
C ASN A 50 13.83 24.58 7.87
N THR A 51 13.20 23.99 8.88
CA THR A 51 12.19 22.96 8.72
C THR A 51 10.86 23.45 9.27
N ARG A 52 9.79 23.19 8.53
CA ARG A 52 8.42 23.38 8.99
C ARG A 52 7.69 22.04 8.92
N THR A 53 6.94 21.75 9.94
CA THR A 53 6.05 20.59 10.00
C THR A 53 4.61 21.07 10.00
N PHE A 54 3.75 20.33 9.32
CA PHE A 54 2.33 20.62 9.22
C PHE A 54 1.58 19.32 9.47
N GLU A 55 0.72 19.32 10.44
CA GLU A 55 -0.28 18.26 10.57
C GLU A 55 -1.39 18.46 9.55
N LEU A 56 -2.23 17.46 9.38
CA LEU A 56 -3.34 17.54 8.45
C LEU A 56 -4.27 18.73 8.75
N ASN A 57 -4.42 19.09 10.01
CA ASN A 57 -5.26 20.20 10.46
C ASN A 57 -4.65 21.59 10.25
N ASP A 58 -3.35 21.66 9.93
CA ASP A 58 -2.59 22.92 9.79
C ASP A 58 -2.44 23.36 8.33
N ILE A 59 -2.87 22.54 7.37
CA ILE A 59 -2.80 22.86 5.94
C ILE A 59 -3.96 23.78 5.53
N ASP A 60 -3.78 24.48 4.40
CA ASP A 60 -4.82 25.37 3.87
C ASP A 60 -6.14 24.62 3.61
N GLN A 61 -7.26 25.36 3.67
CA GLN A 61 -8.61 24.80 3.57
C GLN A 61 -8.81 23.91 2.33
N ALA A 62 -8.31 24.30 1.17
CA ALA A 62 -8.49 23.55 -0.06
C ALA A 62 -7.68 22.23 -0.06
N SER A 63 -6.48 22.26 0.50
CA SER A 63 -5.66 21.06 0.71
C SER A 63 -6.24 20.17 1.80
N TYR A 64 -6.75 20.76 2.89
CA TYR A 64 -7.41 20.06 3.98
C TYR A 64 -8.63 19.28 3.49
N GLU A 65 -9.50 19.89 2.68
CA GLU A 65 -10.70 19.23 2.16
C GLU A 65 -10.39 17.94 1.40
N MET A 66 -9.26 17.88 0.69
CA MET A 66 -8.81 16.66 0.01
C MET A 66 -8.46 15.53 0.98
N PHE A 67 -7.98 15.85 2.18
CA PHE A 67 -7.56 14.87 3.18
C PHE A 67 -8.63 14.56 4.25
N VAL A 68 -9.71 15.36 4.34
CA VAL A 68 -10.80 15.16 5.32
C VAL A 68 -11.28 13.71 5.41
N PRO A 69 -11.46 12.97 4.30
CA PRO A 69 -11.88 11.58 4.38
C PRO A 69 -10.89 10.67 5.09
N ILE A 70 -9.57 10.97 5.00
CA ILE A 70 -8.51 10.22 5.69
C ILE A 70 -8.44 10.67 7.16
N GLY A 71 -8.59 11.98 7.40
CA GLY A 71 -8.28 12.65 8.67
C GLY A 71 -9.25 12.41 9.81
N LYS A 72 -10.42 11.79 9.59
CA LYS A 72 -11.42 11.58 10.66
C LYS A 72 -10.91 10.75 11.85
N HIS A 73 -9.78 10.08 11.71
CA HIS A 73 -9.19 9.18 12.70
C HIS A 73 -7.67 9.35 12.87
N VAL A 74 -7.11 10.45 12.34
CA VAL A 74 -5.67 10.72 12.47
C VAL A 74 -5.39 11.27 13.87
N SER A 75 -4.49 10.62 14.56
CA SER A 75 -4.01 11.00 15.91
C SER A 75 -2.56 11.47 15.79
N SER A 76 -2.18 12.51 16.51
CA SER A 76 -0.79 12.98 16.57
C SER A 76 0.05 12.01 17.42
N LEU A 77 0.55 10.94 16.81
CA LEU A 77 1.38 9.95 17.48
C LEU A 77 2.88 10.19 17.29
N PHE A 78 3.28 10.86 16.21
CA PHE A 78 4.68 11.24 16.06
C PHE A 78 5.07 12.32 17.04
N THR A 79 6.15 12.06 17.76
CA THR A 79 6.72 13.02 18.71
C THR A 79 7.55 14.07 17.96
N GLU A 80 7.80 15.22 18.60
CA GLU A 80 8.72 16.24 18.09
C GLU A 80 10.09 15.66 17.74
N GLN A 81 10.58 14.71 18.54
CA GLN A 81 11.85 14.02 18.28
C GLN A 81 11.79 13.18 16.99
N ASP A 82 10.69 12.48 16.72
CA ASP A 82 10.52 11.72 15.49
C ASP A 82 10.53 12.64 14.28
N LEU A 83 9.88 13.79 14.37
CA LEU A 83 9.84 14.80 13.31
C LEU A 83 11.22 15.40 13.04
N GLN A 84 12.01 15.69 14.09
CA GLN A 84 13.39 16.18 13.96
C GLN A 84 14.28 15.11 13.28
N ILE A 85 14.16 13.85 13.66
CA ILE A 85 14.88 12.73 13.03
C ILE A 85 14.51 12.61 11.55
N ALA A 86 13.22 12.67 11.24
CA ALA A 86 12.73 12.62 9.86
C ALA A 86 13.27 13.79 9.03
N ALA A 87 13.17 15.02 9.56
CA ALA A 87 13.68 16.23 8.93
C ALA A 87 15.20 16.18 8.72
N GLY A 88 15.95 15.56 9.65
CA GLY A 88 17.40 15.34 9.51
C GLY A 88 17.77 14.52 8.28
N LYS A 89 16.94 13.59 7.86
CA LYS A 89 17.14 12.73 6.67
C LYS A 89 16.85 13.44 5.36
N LEU A 90 16.22 14.62 5.39
CA LEU A 90 15.81 15.35 4.20
C LEU A 90 16.92 16.31 3.72
N PRO A 91 17.20 16.38 2.42
CA PRO A 91 18.06 17.42 1.86
C PRO A 91 17.37 18.78 1.92
N ARG A 92 18.16 19.85 1.83
CA ARG A 92 17.61 21.22 1.71
C ARG A 92 16.75 21.36 0.45
N ASN A 93 15.79 22.25 0.46
CA ASN A 93 14.83 22.50 -0.62
C ASN A 93 14.08 21.23 -1.04
N SER A 94 13.51 20.53 -0.07
CA SER A 94 12.71 19.34 -0.29
C SER A 94 11.48 19.32 0.62
N ALA A 95 10.48 18.54 0.22
CA ALA A 95 9.33 18.23 1.04
C ALA A 95 9.23 16.73 1.26
N ALA A 96 8.55 16.33 2.31
CA ALA A 96 8.25 14.93 2.59
C ALA A 96 6.89 14.79 3.25
N VAL A 97 6.34 13.60 3.18
CA VAL A 97 5.24 13.15 4.02
C VAL A 97 5.72 11.98 4.89
N LEU A 98 5.45 12.07 6.18
CA LEU A 98 5.64 11.00 7.14
C LEU A 98 4.27 10.39 7.41
N LEU A 99 4.11 9.12 7.07
CA LEU A 99 2.87 8.37 7.19
C LEU A 99 3.03 7.28 8.26
N LEU A 100 2.02 7.11 9.11
CA LEU A 100 1.87 5.97 10.01
C LEU A 100 0.53 5.31 9.72
N TRP A 101 0.53 4.01 9.49
CA TRP A 101 -0.70 3.27 9.21
C TRP A 101 -0.71 1.88 9.83
N GLU A 102 -1.91 1.36 9.94
CA GLU A 102 -2.21 0.00 10.37
C GLU A 102 -2.66 -0.83 9.17
N ASN A 103 -2.16 -2.04 9.04
CA ASN A 103 -2.48 -2.97 7.95
C ASN A 103 -3.76 -3.76 8.23
N LEU A 104 -4.91 -3.25 7.80
CA LEU A 104 -6.21 -3.89 8.04
C LEU A 104 -6.41 -5.18 7.24
N TRP A 105 -5.78 -5.32 6.07
CA TRP A 105 -5.89 -6.52 5.22
C TRP A 105 -5.47 -7.80 5.94
N THR A 106 -4.64 -7.70 6.98
CA THR A 106 -4.20 -8.86 7.77
C THR A 106 -5.24 -9.36 8.76
N THR A 107 -6.29 -8.58 9.06
CA THR A 107 -7.24 -8.83 10.14
C THR A 107 -7.93 -10.18 10.01
N ASN A 108 -8.53 -10.46 8.85
CA ASN A 108 -9.25 -11.71 8.60
C ASN A 108 -8.31 -12.91 8.56
N LEU A 109 -7.11 -12.76 7.98
CA LEU A 109 -6.09 -13.81 7.95
C LEU A 109 -5.64 -14.16 9.37
N ARG A 110 -5.34 -13.16 10.19
CA ARG A 110 -4.94 -13.37 11.60
C ARG A 110 -6.03 -14.08 12.40
N LYS A 111 -7.29 -13.67 12.22
CA LYS A 111 -8.42 -14.35 12.85
C LYS A 111 -8.47 -15.82 12.45
N ALA A 112 -8.40 -16.11 11.15
CA ALA A 112 -8.41 -17.49 10.64
C ALA A 112 -7.25 -18.34 11.18
N ILE A 113 -6.04 -17.75 11.31
CA ILE A 113 -4.88 -18.43 11.91
C ILE A 113 -5.18 -18.80 13.35
N LEU A 114 -5.71 -17.88 14.15
CA LEU A 114 -6.05 -18.12 15.56
C LEU A 114 -7.16 -19.16 15.71
N ASP A 115 -8.22 -19.05 14.89
CA ASP A 115 -9.33 -20.02 14.90
C ASP A 115 -8.85 -21.45 14.54
N ALA A 116 -7.78 -21.54 13.74
CA ALA A 116 -7.10 -22.81 13.43
C ALA A 116 -6.07 -23.25 14.47
N GLY A 117 -5.94 -22.54 15.60
CA GLY A 117 -4.95 -22.86 16.67
C GLY A 117 -3.52 -22.42 16.32
N GLY A 118 -3.34 -21.61 15.27
CA GLY A 118 -2.04 -21.08 14.87
C GLY A 118 -1.65 -19.81 15.63
N SER A 119 -0.38 -19.47 15.60
CA SER A 119 0.18 -18.22 16.14
C SER A 119 1.25 -17.66 15.23
N LEU A 120 1.41 -16.34 15.26
CA LEU A 120 2.52 -15.69 14.57
C LEU A 120 3.80 -15.85 15.38
N VAL A 121 4.78 -16.56 14.84
CA VAL A 121 6.09 -16.78 15.49
C VAL A 121 7.07 -15.69 15.13
N GLU A 122 7.11 -15.29 13.85
CA GLU A 122 8.06 -14.30 13.36
C GLU A 122 7.46 -13.46 12.23
N ARG A 123 7.85 -12.21 12.15
CA ARG A 123 7.56 -11.29 11.06
C ARG A 123 8.80 -10.47 10.73
N GLY A 124 9.07 -10.28 9.45
CA GLY A 124 10.22 -9.51 8.99
C GLY A 124 9.96 -8.78 7.68
N HIS A 125 10.88 -7.90 7.33
CA HIS A 125 10.94 -7.23 6.04
C HIS A 125 12.14 -7.76 5.26
N ILE A 126 11.94 -8.05 3.99
CA ILE A 126 13.02 -8.48 3.09
C ILE A 126 13.58 -7.22 2.42
N ALA A 127 14.90 -7.04 2.50
CA ALA A 127 15.57 -5.91 1.90
C ALA A 127 15.29 -5.82 0.38
N PRO A 128 15.06 -4.61 -0.17
CA PRO A 128 14.76 -4.42 -1.60
C PRO A 128 15.80 -5.01 -2.54
N GLU A 129 17.07 -5.06 -2.13
CA GLU A 129 18.19 -5.63 -2.87
C GLU A 129 17.99 -7.13 -3.08
N VAL A 130 17.61 -7.86 -2.03
CA VAL A 130 17.32 -9.30 -2.06
C VAL A 130 16.14 -9.59 -2.98
N VAL A 131 15.07 -8.79 -2.88
CA VAL A 131 13.90 -8.90 -3.78
C VAL A 131 14.29 -8.69 -5.24
N LYS A 132 15.21 -7.74 -5.50
CA LYS A 132 15.69 -7.44 -6.85
C LYS A 132 16.51 -8.59 -7.44
N GLU A 133 17.35 -9.24 -6.65
CA GLU A 133 18.12 -10.42 -7.04
C GLU A 133 17.19 -11.59 -7.37
N PHE A 134 16.26 -11.90 -6.47
CA PHE A 134 15.27 -12.95 -6.68
C PHE A 134 14.44 -12.75 -7.96
N LYS A 135 14.00 -11.52 -8.25
CA LYS A 135 13.30 -11.19 -9.51
C LYS A 135 14.16 -11.44 -10.75
N LYS A 136 15.48 -11.20 -10.69
CA LYS A 136 16.39 -11.51 -11.79
C LYS A 136 16.52 -13.01 -12.03
N GLU A 137 16.63 -13.79 -10.95
CA GLU A 137 16.71 -15.25 -11.02
C GLU A 137 15.44 -15.85 -11.62
N LEU A 138 14.26 -15.44 -11.15
CA LEU A 138 12.98 -15.87 -11.70
C LEU A 138 12.85 -15.54 -13.20
N ALA A 139 13.29 -14.35 -13.61
CA ALA A 139 13.26 -13.97 -15.02
C ALA A 139 14.20 -14.83 -15.88
N ALA A 140 15.36 -15.22 -15.34
CA ALA A 140 16.31 -16.11 -15.99
C ALA A 140 15.76 -17.56 -16.14
N GLU A 141 15.11 -18.07 -15.09
CA GLU A 141 14.45 -19.38 -15.09
C GLU A 141 13.30 -19.46 -16.10
N ASN A 142 12.45 -18.44 -16.14
CA ASN A 142 11.33 -18.36 -17.06
C ASN A 142 11.79 -18.28 -18.55
N ARG A 143 12.98 -17.74 -18.81
CA ARG A 143 13.58 -17.76 -20.16
C ARG A 143 14.11 -19.15 -20.56
N LYS A 144 14.45 -20.00 -19.59
CA LYS A 144 14.95 -21.36 -19.81
C LYS A 144 13.84 -22.40 -19.95
N LYS A 145 12.60 -22.11 -19.52
CA LYS A 145 11.47 -23.03 -19.70
C LYS A 145 10.93 -22.87 -21.13
N PRO A 146 10.99 -23.93 -22.00
CA PRO A 146 10.38 -23.87 -23.32
C PRO A 146 8.87 -23.68 -23.18
N ALA A 147 8.29 -22.84 -24.05
CA ALA A 147 6.85 -22.55 -24.07
C ALA A 147 6.08 -23.88 -24.20
N ALA A 148 5.36 -24.28 -23.15
CA ALA A 148 4.46 -25.41 -23.19
C ALA A 148 3.44 -25.18 -24.31
N LYS A 149 3.41 -26.05 -25.31
CA LYS A 149 2.46 -26.06 -26.44
C LYS A 149 1.04 -25.95 -25.87
N LYS A 150 0.32 -24.89 -26.21
CA LYS A 150 -1.11 -24.81 -26.04
C LYS A 150 -1.74 -25.90 -26.91
N THR A 151 -2.11 -27.01 -26.32
CA THR A 151 -2.99 -27.99 -26.92
C THR A 151 -4.39 -27.36 -27.01
N THR A 152 -4.74 -26.94 -28.23
CA THR A 152 -6.10 -26.56 -28.60
C THR A 152 -6.98 -27.80 -28.51
N ALA A 153 -7.74 -27.93 -27.43
CA ALA A 153 -8.84 -28.90 -27.37
C ALA A 153 -9.95 -28.45 -28.33
N ALA A 154 -10.03 -29.14 -29.44
CA ALA A 154 -11.10 -28.98 -30.41
C ALA A 154 -12.46 -29.28 -29.77
N LYS A 155 -13.34 -28.27 -29.75
CA LYS A 155 -14.74 -28.37 -29.34
C LYS A 155 -15.46 -29.34 -30.29
N LYS A 156 -15.73 -30.56 -29.84
CA LYS A 156 -16.67 -31.49 -30.50
C LYS A 156 -18.08 -31.01 -30.24
N LYS A 157 -18.78 -30.57 -31.29
CA LYS A 157 -20.18 -30.19 -31.33
C LYS A 157 -21.07 -31.42 -31.13
N PRO A 158 -22.07 -31.46 -30.22
CA PRO A 158 -23.00 -32.57 -30.15
C PRO A 158 -24.02 -32.47 -31.33
N ALA A 159 -24.21 -33.57 -32.01
CA ALA A 159 -25.22 -33.72 -33.09
C ALA A 159 -26.66 -33.68 -32.50
N ALA A 160 -27.51 -32.92 -33.17
CA ALA A 160 -28.93 -32.85 -32.88
C ALA A 160 -29.64 -34.17 -33.19
N LYS A 161 -30.26 -34.80 -32.19
CA LYS A 161 -31.22 -35.92 -32.37
C LYS A 161 -32.57 -35.37 -32.88
N LYS A 162 -32.92 -35.79 -34.12
CA LYS A 162 -34.29 -35.62 -34.64
C LYS A 162 -35.23 -36.55 -33.89
N THR A 163 -36.30 -36.02 -33.37
CA THR A 163 -37.43 -36.76 -32.85
C THR A 163 -38.43 -37.02 -33.98
N PRO A 164 -38.97 -38.27 -34.16
CA PRO A 164 -40.01 -38.52 -35.16
C PRO A 164 -41.38 -38.10 -34.62
N ALA A 165 -42.16 -37.51 -35.50
CA ALA A 165 -43.58 -37.20 -35.30
C ALA A 165 -44.42 -38.46 -35.16
N ALA A 166 -45.27 -38.54 -34.13
CA ALA A 166 -46.37 -39.52 -34.02
C ALA A 166 -47.66 -38.87 -34.49
N LYS A 167 -48.27 -39.52 -35.48
CA LYS A 167 -49.65 -39.32 -35.88
C LYS A 167 -50.60 -39.97 -34.84
N LYS A 168 -51.54 -39.28 -34.35
CA LYS A 168 -53.00 -39.51 -34.38
C LYS A 168 -53.68 -38.39 -33.60
#